data_8e9333e3002e29e32066ed7e761adcc9
#
_entry.id   8e9333e3002e29e32066ed7e761adcc9
#
_cell.length_a   1.000
_cell.length_b   1.000
_cell.length_c   1.000
_cell.angle_alpha   90.00
_cell.angle_beta   90.00
_cell.angle_gamma   90.00
#
_symmetry.space_group_name_H-M   'P 1'
#
loop_
_entity.id
_entity.type
_entity.pdbx_description
1 polymer ?
#
loop_
_entity_poly.entity_id
_entity_poly.type
_entity_poly.pdbx_seq_one_letter_code
_entity_poly.pdbx_strand_id
1 'polypeptide(L)'
;GHTEFRKNSKGQMQVHWVDSNDVLAVPYDLPVPGYQNGTVNKLRLWKSEATDEFNLEDFNSGSYTEAVASKNAAENISMVLYPNDSSENGKELRLRQQYFLASASLQDILDYWVTTHSENFDDFAEKNCFQLNDTHPTVAVAELMRLLMDEHGLSWDKAWKITTKTMAYTNHTLLPEALERWSVNMFSRLLPRVLEIIYEINARFLSEVANHWPGDKARLARMSIIEEGHQQSVRMAHLAIVGSYSVNGVAALHSELLQKGLFNDFYQLWPEKFNNKTNGVTQRRWM
;
A
#
# COMPACT_ATOMS: atom_id res chain seq x y z
N GLY A 1 -6.10 -12.27 11.93
CA GLY A 1 -7.44 -12.49 11.39
C GLY A 1 -7.44 -13.40 10.19
N HIS A 2 -8.60 -13.65 9.63
CA HIS A 2 -8.78 -14.48 8.44
C HIS A 2 -9.94 -13.94 7.59
N THR A 3 -10.11 -14.50 6.39
CA THR A 3 -11.13 -14.07 5.44
C THR A 3 -12.32 -15.02 5.48
N GLU A 4 -13.53 -14.47 5.58
CA GLU A 4 -14.79 -15.21 5.48
C GLU A 4 -15.62 -14.73 4.28
N PHE A 5 -16.34 -15.69 3.67
CA PHE A 5 -17.27 -15.40 2.60
C PHE A 5 -18.71 -15.51 3.13
N ARG A 6 -19.44 -14.41 3.12
CA ARG A 6 -20.82 -14.35 3.60
C ARG A 6 -21.75 -13.85 2.50
N LYS A 7 -22.99 -14.33 2.47
CA LYS A 7 -24.00 -13.78 1.57
C LYS A 7 -24.67 -12.58 2.22
N ASN A 8 -24.75 -11.47 1.49
CA ASN A 8 -25.57 -10.33 1.91
C ASN A 8 -27.07 -10.61 1.78
N SER A 9 -27.91 -9.67 2.20
CA SER A 9 -29.38 -9.77 2.11
C SER A 9 -29.92 -9.91 0.67
N LYS A 10 -29.10 -9.60 -0.34
CA LYS A 10 -29.42 -9.75 -1.77
C LYS A 10 -28.87 -11.06 -2.36
N GLY A 11 -28.28 -11.94 -1.54
CA GLY A 11 -27.71 -13.22 -1.97
C GLY A 11 -26.34 -13.11 -2.67
N GLN A 12 -25.73 -11.93 -2.72
CA GLN A 12 -24.40 -11.70 -3.29
C GLN A 12 -23.34 -12.07 -2.26
N MET A 13 -22.25 -12.71 -2.71
CA MET A 13 -21.10 -13.02 -1.86
C MET A 13 -20.36 -11.74 -1.53
N GLN A 14 -20.11 -11.54 -0.24
CA GLN A 14 -19.24 -10.50 0.30
C GLN A 14 -18.08 -11.14 1.04
N VAL A 15 -16.94 -10.48 1.00
CA VAL A 15 -15.73 -10.89 1.71
C VAL A 15 -15.63 -10.07 2.98
N HIS A 16 -15.37 -10.74 4.10
CA HIS A 16 -15.18 -10.11 5.40
C HIS A 16 -13.83 -10.51 5.95
N TRP A 17 -13.02 -9.55 6.32
CA TRP A 17 -11.82 -9.77 7.10
C TRP A 17 -12.20 -9.71 8.59
N VAL A 18 -12.11 -10.86 9.27
CA VAL A 18 -12.60 -11.05 10.64
C VAL A 18 -11.46 -11.44 11.58
N ASP A 19 -11.71 -11.34 12.88
CA ASP A 19 -10.77 -11.62 13.96
C ASP A 19 -9.44 -10.84 13.81
N SER A 20 -9.54 -9.60 13.34
CA SER A 20 -8.40 -8.69 13.24
C SER A 20 -8.04 -8.06 14.59
N ASN A 21 -6.78 -7.68 14.75
CA ASN A 21 -6.35 -6.83 15.85
C ASN A 21 -6.44 -5.39 15.38
N ASP A 22 -7.49 -4.70 15.76
CA ASP A 22 -7.75 -3.34 15.31
C ASP A 22 -6.85 -2.34 16.04
N VAL A 23 -6.42 -1.31 15.30
CA VAL A 23 -5.58 -0.24 15.81
C VAL A 23 -6.21 1.09 15.45
N LEU A 24 -6.35 1.97 16.43
CA LEU A 24 -6.85 3.32 16.21
C LEU A 24 -5.76 4.20 15.61
N ALA A 25 -6.08 4.88 14.53
CA ALA A 25 -5.21 5.89 13.92
C ALA A 25 -5.66 7.30 14.34
N VAL A 26 -4.83 7.97 15.11
CA VAL A 26 -5.09 9.34 15.59
C VAL A 26 -4.36 10.34 14.71
N PRO A 27 -5.07 11.28 14.03
CA PRO A 27 -4.45 12.24 13.13
C PRO A 27 -3.82 13.42 13.89
N TYR A 28 -2.63 13.83 13.44
CA TYR A 28 -1.94 15.04 13.85
C TYR A 28 -1.66 15.90 12.63
N ASP A 29 -2.24 17.09 12.58
CA ASP A 29 -2.11 18.00 11.44
C ASP A 29 -1.11 19.12 11.74
N LEU A 30 -0.11 19.26 10.86
CA LEU A 30 0.78 20.40 10.83
C LEU A 30 0.36 21.34 9.67
N PRO A 31 -0.03 22.59 9.96
CA PRO A 31 -0.40 23.54 8.93
C PRO A 31 0.83 24.02 8.15
N VAL A 32 0.73 24.07 6.82
CA VAL A 32 1.77 24.54 5.92
C VAL A 32 1.20 25.71 5.11
N PRO A 33 1.35 26.96 5.60
CA PRO A 33 0.81 28.14 4.91
C PRO A 33 1.62 28.46 3.66
N GLY A 34 0.90 28.78 2.59
CA GLY A 34 1.47 29.36 1.39
C GLY A 34 1.87 30.82 1.58
N TYR A 35 2.85 31.29 0.81
CA TYR A 35 3.27 32.70 0.88
C TYR A 35 2.23 33.62 0.22
N GLN A 36 1.52 34.41 1.03
CA GLN A 36 0.57 35.46 0.61
C GLN A 36 -0.49 35.02 -0.44
N ASN A 37 -0.87 33.73 -0.47
CA ASN A 37 -1.83 33.20 -1.46
C ASN A 37 -3.16 32.74 -0.86
N GLY A 38 -3.36 32.92 0.45
CA GLY A 38 -4.59 32.52 1.15
C GLY A 38 -4.78 31.02 1.32
N THR A 39 -3.81 30.18 0.93
CA THR A 39 -3.87 28.73 1.03
C THR A 39 -3.07 28.22 2.21
N VAL A 40 -3.65 27.30 2.97
CA VAL A 40 -2.96 26.54 4.01
C VAL A 40 -3.12 25.07 3.70
N ASN A 41 -2.04 24.43 3.29
CA ASN A 41 -1.99 22.97 3.18
C ASN A 41 -1.74 22.35 4.56
N LYS A 42 -2.01 21.07 4.69
CA LYS A 42 -1.68 20.32 5.91
C LYS A 42 -0.78 19.14 5.62
N LEU A 43 0.14 18.88 6.52
CA LEU A 43 0.84 17.63 6.61
C LEU A 43 0.16 16.81 7.72
N ARG A 44 -0.46 15.69 7.34
CA ARG A 44 -1.09 14.77 8.29
C ARG A 44 -0.14 13.66 8.67
N LEU A 45 0.06 13.50 9.96
CA LEU A 45 0.80 12.40 10.57
C LEU A 45 -0.17 11.55 11.41
N TRP A 46 0.15 10.29 11.59
CA TRP A 46 -0.69 9.34 12.30
C TRP A 46 0.02 8.76 13.52
N LYS A 47 -0.66 8.75 14.65
CA LYS A 47 -0.26 8.01 15.85
C LYS A 47 -1.13 6.79 15.99
N SER A 48 -0.53 5.64 16.24
CA SER A 48 -1.24 4.40 16.54
C SER A 48 -1.58 4.32 18.02
N GLU A 49 -2.83 3.96 18.32
CA GLU A 49 -3.31 3.72 19.68
C GLU A 49 -4.13 2.41 19.71
N ALA A 50 -4.23 1.80 20.87
CA ALA A 50 -5.10 0.65 21.05
C ALA A 50 -6.58 1.09 21.08
N THR A 51 -7.46 0.21 20.61
CA THR A 51 -8.92 0.40 20.72
C THR A 51 -9.40 0.25 22.15
N ASP A 52 -8.74 -0.65 22.91
CA ASP A 52 -8.97 -0.88 24.33
C ASP A 52 -7.72 -0.55 25.13
N GLU A 53 -7.84 0.29 26.16
CA GLU A 53 -6.68 0.71 26.94
C GLU A 53 -6.14 -0.39 27.86
N PHE A 54 -7.00 -1.35 28.28
CA PHE A 54 -6.65 -2.25 29.35
C PHE A 54 -7.58 -3.46 29.45
N ASN A 55 -7.02 -4.66 29.50
CA ASN A 55 -7.79 -5.87 29.77
C ASN A 55 -7.85 -6.14 31.28
N LEU A 56 -8.97 -5.75 31.89
CA LEU A 56 -9.19 -5.89 33.34
C LEU A 56 -9.28 -7.35 33.79
N GLU A 57 -9.77 -8.27 32.95
CA GLU A 57 -9.86 -9.70 33.27
C GLU A 57 -8.50 -10.33 33.39
N ASP A 58 -7.61 -10.09 32.42
CA ASP A 58 -6.22 -10.57 32.44
C ASP A 58 -5.45 -9.98 33.63
N PHE A 59 -5.64 -8.70 33.92
CA PHE A 59 -5.01 -8.05 35.06
C PHE A 59 -5.46 -8.68 36.39
N ASN A 60 -6.76 -8.87 36.61
CA ASN A 60 -7.30 -9.47 37.80
C ASN A 60 -6.93 -10.94 38.00
N SER A 61 -6.62 -11.64 36.90
CA SER A 61 -6.09 -13.02 36.94
C SER A 61 -4.59 -13.10 37.27
N GLY A 62 -3.91 -11.96 37.37
CA GLY A 62 -2.46 -11.88 37.63
C GLY A 62 -1.59 -11.86 36.34
N SER A 63 -2.20 -11.86 35.17
CA SER A 63 -1.52 -11.78 33.87
C SER A 63 -1.23 -10.33 33.47
N TYR A 64 -0.39 -9.66 34.25
CA TYR A 64 -0.16 -8.21 34.11
C TYR A 64 0.48 -7.81 32.77
N THR A 65 1.34 -8.68 32.22
CA THR A 65 1.99 -8.43 30.92
C THR A 65 0.99 -8.55 29.79
N GLU A 66 0.15 -9.57 29.82
CA GLU A 66 -0.89 -9.85 28.83
C GLU A 66 -1.95 -8.75 28.83
N ALA A 67 -2.32 -8.23 30.00
CA ALA A 67 -3.30 -7.15 30.17
C ALA A 67 -2.93 -5.86 29.41
N VAL A 68 -1.65 -5.61 29.18
CA VAL A 68 -1.13 -4.44 28.42
C VAL A 68 -0.50 -4.80 27.08
N ALA A 69 -0.45 -6.09 26.72
CA ALA A 69 0.24 -6.55 25.52
C ALA A 69 -0.38 -5.97 24.24
N SER A 70 -1.70 -5.95 24.14
CA SER A 70 -2.44 -5.39 23.00
C SER A 70 -2.16 -3.89 22.84
N LYS A 71 -2.20 -3.14 23.95
CA LYS A 71 -1.87 -1.71 23.97
C LYS A 71 -0.45 -1.45 23.49
N ASN A 72 0.52 -2.16 24.06
CA ASN A 72 1.92 -2.01 23.70
C ASN A 72 2.16 -2.38 22.23
N ALA A 73 1.54 -3.43 21.70
CA ALA A 73 1.66 -3.83 20.33
C ALA A 73 1.10 -2.77 19.36
N ALA A 74 -0.03 -2.14 19.70
CA ALA A 74 -0.60 -1.07 18.89
C ALA A 74 0.28 0.20 18.92
N GLU A 75 0.67 0.67 20.11
CA GLU A 75 1.47 1.89 20.26
C GLU A 75 2.87 1.78 19.61
N ASN A 76 3.47 0.59 19.63
CA ASN A 76 4.77 0.33 19.01
C ASN A 76 4.78 0.60 17.50
N ILE A 77 3.65 0.52 16.80
CA ILE A 77 3.58 0.72 15.36
C ILE A 77 4.10 2.11 14.96
N SER A 78 3.76 3.16 15.70
CA SER A 78 4.19 4.53 15.39
C SER A 78 5.29 5.08 16.31
N MET A 79 5.82 4.27 17.23
CA MET A 79 6.75 4.74 18.26
C MET A 79 8.11 5.16 17.68
N VAL A 80 8.65 4.39 16.73
CA VAL A 80 9.97 4.64 16.12
C VAL A 80 9.87 4.53 14.61
N LEU A 81 10.28 5.58 13.91
CA LEU A 81 10.37 5.59 12.45
C LEU A 81 11.59 4.77 12.00
N TYR A 82 11.41 3.90 11.00
CA TYR A 82 12.44 3.01 10.45
C TYR A 82 13.14 2.15 11.53
N PRO A 83 12.42 1.23 12.18
CA PRO A 83 13.04 0.29 13.08
C PRO A 83 14.04 -0.60 12.34
N ASN A 84 15.00 -1.15 13.07
CA ASN A 84 15.96 -2.11 12.52
C ASN A 84 15.20 -3.36 12.03
N ASP A 85 15.43 -3.77 10.78
CA ASP A 85 14.78 -4.88 10.10
C ASP A 85 15.72 -6.08 9.86
N SER A 86 16.82 -6.16 10.59
CA SER A 86 17.72 -7.32 10.54
C SER A 86 17.11 -8.61 11.12
N SER A 87 16.06 -8.47 11.94
CA SER A 87 15.29 -9.58 12.51
C SER A 87 13.92 -9.71 11.89
N GLU A 88 13.32 -10.89 11.97
CA GLU A 88 11.94 -11.11 11.50
C GLU A 88 10.92 -10.23 12.24
N ASN A 89 11.10 -9.98 13.55
CA ASN A 89 10.24 -9.06 14.30
C ASN A 89 10.37 -7.61 13.80
N GLY A 90 11.57 -7.18 13.44
CA GLY A 90 11.78 -5.85 12.86
C GLY A 90 11.15 -5.71 11.49
N LYS A 91 11.25 -6.73 10.64
CA LYS A 91 10.55 -6.78 9.35
C LYS A 91 9.03 -6.74 9.53
N GLU A 92 8.50 -7.53 10.47
CA GLU A 92 7.08 -7.53 10.78
C GLU A 92 6.60 -6.14 11.23
N LEU A 93 7.34 -5.49 12.13
CA LEU A 93 7.00 -4.14 12.58
C LEU A 93 6.99 -3.15 11.41
N ARG A 94 7.97 -3.20 10.50
CA ARG A 94 7.99 -2.35 9.31
C ARG A 94 6.79 -2.58 8.41
N LEU A 95 6.40 -3.83 8.17
CA LEU A 95 5.21 -4.12 7.36
C LEU A 95 3.92 -3.59 8.04
N ARG A 96 3.82 -3.73 9.37
CA ARG A 96 2.73 -3.15 10.16
C ARG A 96 2.68 -1.62 10.02
N GLN A 97 3.82 -0.94 10.08
CA GLN A 97 3.92 0.51 9.90
C GLN A 97 3.48 0.96 8.51
N GLN A 98 3.93 0.28 7.47
CA GLN A 98 3.57 0.58 6.09
C GLN A 98 2.07 0.42 5.86
N TYR A 99 1.49 -0.68 6.34
CA TYR A 99 0.05 -0.90 6.24
C TYR A 99 -0.75 0.12 7.05
N PHE A 100 -0.36 0.37 8.30
CA PHE A 100 -1.02 1.35 9.17
C PHE A 100 -1.10 2.73 8.51
N LEU A 101 0.02 3.25 8.01
CA LEU A 101 0.07 4.56 7.36
C LEU A 101 -0.79 4.59 6.09
N ALA A 102 -0.69 3.57 5.25
CA ALA A 102 -1.44 3.49 4.00
C ALA A 102 -2.95 3.39 4.27
N SER A 103 -3.36 2.47 5.14
CA SER A 103 -4.77 2.23 5.45
C SER A 103 -5.43 3.43 6.14
N ALA A 104 -4.78 4.03 7.15
CA ALA A 104 -5.30 5.22 7.83
C ALA A 104 -5.51 6.38 6.86
N SER A 105 -4.53 6.62 5.98
CA SER A 105 -4.61 7.70 4.98
C SER A 105 -5.71 7.47 3.95
N LEU A 106 -5.87 6.24 3.47
CA LEU A 106 -6.90 5.90 2.49
C LEU A 106 -8.30 5.97 3.10
N GLN A 107 -8.48 5.44 4.31
CA GLN A 107 -9.77 5.50 5.01
C GLN A 107 -10.20 6.94 5.27
N ASP A 108 -9.30 7.82 5.73
CA ASP A 108 -9.58 9.25 5.94
C ASP A 108 -10.05 9.96 4.65
N ILE A 109 -9.39 9.66 3.53
CA ILE A 109 -9.76 10.27 2.25
C ILE A 109 -11.08 9.71 1.72
N LEU A 110 -11.32 8.41 1.87
CA LEU A 110 -12.59 7.80 1.45
C LEU A 110 -13.76 8.26 2.32
N ASP A 111 -13.59 8.38 3.63
CA ASP A 111 -14.59 8.93 4.53
C ASP A 111 -14.94 10.38 4.18
N TYR A 112 -13.94 11.22 3.95
CA TYR A 112 -14.15 12.58 3.47
C TYR A 112 -14.86 12.59 2.11
N TRP A 113 -14.49 11.70 1.19
CA TRP A 113 -15.13 11.60 -0.12
C TRP A 113 -16.61 11.24 0.00
N VAL A 114 -16.94 10.20 0.72
CA VAL A 114 -18.33 9.74 0.93
C VAL A 114 -19.18 10.83 1.59
N THR A 115 -18.62 11.52 2.59
CA THR A 115 -19.30 12.63 3.29
C THR A 115 -19.63 13.78 2.34
N THR A 116 -18.78 14.05 1.34
CA THR A 116 -18.93 15.22 0.43
C THR A 116 -19.56 14.88 -0.92
N HIS A 117 -19.43 13.64 -1.41
CA HIS A 117 -19.88 13.19 -2.74
C HIS A 117 -20.83 11.99 -2.70
N SER A 118 -21.29 11.60 -1.50
CA SER A 118 -22.01 10.34 -1.30
C SER A 118 -21.16 9.12 -1.79
N GLU A 119 -21.77 7.97 -2.00
CA GLU A 119 -21.07 6.76 -2.51
C GLU A 119 -20.84 6.79 -4.04
N ASN A 120 -20.77 7.97 -4.64
CA ASN A 120 -20.41 8.09 -6.05
C ASN A 120 -18.90 8.30 -6.22
N PHE A 121 -18.22 7.30 -6.75
CA PHE A 121 -16.77 7.29 -6.99
C PHE A 121 -16.39 7.59 -8.44
N ASP A 122 -17.30 8.01 -9.30
CA ASP A 122 -17.01 8.17 -10.73
C ASP A 122 -15.91 9.20 -11.00
N ASP A 123 -15.92 10.31 -10.25
CA ASP A 123 -14.94 11.39 -10.37
C ASP A 123 -13.79 11.30 -9.34
N PHE A 124 -13.75 10.23 -8.53
CA PHE A 124 -12.75 10.10 -7.46
C PHE A 124 -11.32 10.23 -7.97
N ALA A 125 -11.01 9.56 -9.07
CA ALA A 125 -9.67 9.56 -9.65
C ALA A 125 -9.28 10.91 -10.28
N GLU A 126 -10.24 11.79 -10.57
CA GLU A 126 -9.96 13.13 -11.10
C GLU A 126 -9.59 14.13 -9.99
N LYS A 127 -10.01 13.86 -8.76
CA LYS A 127 -9.82 14.72 -7.61
C LYS A 127 -8.75 14.23 -6.63
N ASN A 128 -8.33 12.98 -6.74
CA ASN A 128 -7.40 12.35 -5.81
C ASN A 128 -6.23 11.71 -6.53
N CYS A 129 -5.04 11.89 -5.98
CA CYS A 129 -3.81 11.24 -6.43
C CYS A 129 -2.99 10.82 -5.23
N PHE A 130 -2.51 9.58 -5.25
CA PHE A 130 -1.66 9.00 -4.21
C PHE A 130 -0.27 8.75 -4.77
N GLN A 131 0.69 9.57 -4.34
CA GLN A 131 2.08 9.39 -4.76
C GLN A 131 2.78 8.38 -3.85
N LEU A 132 3.15 7.25 -4.42
CA LEU A 132 3.95 6.24 -3.74
C LEU A 132 5.42 6.67 -3.77
N ASN A 133 5.89 7.19 -2.65
CA ASN A 133 7.29 7.60 -2.49
C ASN A 133 8.14 6.37 -2.15
N ASP A 134 8.78 5.80 -3.17
CA ASP A 134 9.36 4.46 -3.16
C ASP A 134 8.28 3.36 -3.00
N THR A 135 8.68 2.16 -2.59
CA THR A 135 7.77 1.02 -2.38
C THR A 135 7.17 0.95 -0.98
N HIS A 136 7.60 1.79 -0.05
CA HIS A 136 7.14 1.76 1.34
C HIS A 136 5.62 1.87 1.49
N PRO A 137 4.90 2.73 0.74
CA PRO A 137 3.45 2.81 0.78
C PRO A 137 2.74 1.91 -0.25
N THR A 138 3.43 1.03 -0.97
CA THR A 138 2.85 0.28 -2.10
C THR A 138 1.69 -0.64 -1.71
N VAL A 139 1.63 -1.09 -0.46
CA VAL A 139 0.48 -1.84 0.06
C VAL A 139 -0.84 -1.09 -0.14
N ALA A 140 -0.80 0.24 -0.28
CA ALA A 140 -1.94 1.09 -0.60
C ALA A 140 -2.68 0.68 -1.89
N VAL A 141 -2.00 0.09 -2.87
CA VAL A 141 -2.64 -0.40 -4.10
C VAL A 141 -3.69 -1.46 -3.77
N ALA A 142 -3.31 -2.49 -3.02
CA ALA A 142 -4.23 -3.56 -2.64
C ALA A 142 -5.21 -3.12 -1.54
N GLU A 143 -4.79 -2.25 -0.62
CA GLU A 143 -5.67 -1.72 0.42
C GLU A 143 -6.77 -0.81 -0.15
N LEU A 144 -6.49 0.03 -1.15
CA LEU A 144 -7.54 0.81 -1.82
C LEU A 144 -8.55 -0.11 -2.52
N MET A 145 -8.08 -1.18 -3.17
CA MET A 145 -8.95 -2.22 -3.73
C MET A 145 -9.85 -2.83 -2.67
N ARG A 146 -9.29 -3.22 -1.51
CA ARG A 146 -10.04 -3.79 -0.40
C ARG A 146 -11.13 -2.83 0.09
N LEU A 147 -10.76 -1.60 0.38
CA LEU A 147 -11.70 -0.59 0.87
C LEU A 147 -12.83 -0.33 -0.13
N LEU A 148 -12.52 -0.17 -1.41
CA LEU A 148 -13.53 0.07 -2.44
C LEU A 148 -14.46 -1.13 -2.65
N MET A 149 -13.94 -2.36 -2.58
CA MET A 149 -14.74 -3.57 -2.80
C MET A 149 -15.47 -4.04 -1.55
N ASP A 150 -14.73 -4.19 -0.45
CA ASP A 150 -15.26 -4.86 0.74
C ASP A 150 -16.09 -3.91 1.62
N GLU A 151 -15.70 -2.61 1.69
CA GLU A 151 -16.41 -1.60 2.49
C GLU A 151 -17.46 -0.83 1.68
N HIS A 152 -17.13 -0.46 0.43
CA HIS A 152 -18.02 0.34 -0.42
C HIS A 152 -18.74 -0.46 -1.51
N GLY A 153 -18.55 -1.77 -1.58
CA GLY A 153 -19.31 -2.67 -2.44
C GLY A 153 -19.09 -2.49 -3.95
N LEU A 154 -17.98 -1.86 -4.38
CA LEU A 154 -17.67 -1.71 -5.78
C LEU A 154 -17.26 -3.06 -6.41
N SER A 155 -17.56 -3.22 -7.70
CA SER A 155 -17.02 -4.35 -8.44
C SER A 155 -15.51 -4.24 -8.59
N TRP A 156 -14.83 -5.39 -8.80
CA TRP A 156 -13.40 -5.43 -9.08
C TRP A 156 -12.97 -4.44 -10.16
N ASP A 157 -13.66 -4.45 -11.29
CA ASP A 157 -13.27 -3.65 -12.46
C ASP A 157 -13.41 -2.16 -12.19
N LYS A 158 -14.45 -1.74 -11.44
CA LYS A 158 -14.62 -0.34 -11.05
C LYS A 158 -13.55 0.07 -10.03
N ALA A 159 -13.30 -0.74 -9.02
CA ALA A 159 -12.26 -0.50 -8.02
C ALA A 159 -10.86 -0.46 -8.64
N TRP A 160 -10.54 -1.39 -9.56
CA TRP A 160 -9.26 -1.41 -10.25
C TRP A 160 -9.04 -0.19 -11.14
N LYS A 161 -10.07 0.23 -11.87
CA LYS A 161 -10.03 1.45 -12.69
C LYS A 161 -9.76 2.70 -11.85
N ILE A 162 -10.35 2.82 -10.67
CA ILE A 162 -10.11 3.92 -9.74
C ILE A 162 -8.68 3.83 -9.22
N THR A 163 -8.26 2.69 -8.70
CA THR A 163 -6.94 2.47 -8.13
C THR A 163 -5.83 2.81 -9.12
N THR A 164 -5.88 2.26 -10.32
CA THR A 164 -4.86 2.49 -11.36
C THR A 164 -4.87 3.89 -11.95
N LYS A 165 -5.89 4.70 -11.70
CA LYS A 165 -5.93 6.11 -12.09
C LYS A 165 -5.52 7.08 -10.97
N THR A 166 -5.45 6.60 -9.73
CA THR A 166 -5.08 7.45 -8.57
C THR A 166 -3.67 7.21 -8.06
N MET A 167 -3.08 6.02 -8.30
CA MET A 167 -1.74 5.69 -7.81
C MET A 167 -0.67 6.12 -8.81
N ALA A 168 0.41 6.73 -8.30
CA ALA A 168 1.61 7.05 -9.04
C ALA A 168 2.84 6.63 -8.23
N TYR A 169 3.88 6.11 -8.88
CA TYR A 169 5.05 5.53 -8.21
C TYR A 169 6.34 6.27 -8.58
N THR A 170 7.09 6.67 -7.58
CA THR A 170 8.45 7.20 -7.72
C THR A 170 9.46 6.17 -7.22
N ASN A 171 10.37 5.74 -8.10
CA ASN A 171 11.49 4.87 -7.75
C ASN A 171 12.74 5.70 -7.41
N HIS A 172 13.45 5.33 -6.34
CA HIS A 172 14.66 6.01 -5.87
C HIS A 172 15.94 5.17 -6.00
N THR A 173 15.85 3.88 -6.38
CA THR A 173 17.01 3.00 -6.44
C THR A 173 17.09 2.19 -7.73
N LEU A 174 18.32 1.92 -8.19
CA LEU A 174 18.60 1.02 -9.32
C LEU A 174 19.12 -0.34 -8.86
N LEU A 175 19.41 -0.51 -7.57
CA LEU A 175 19.97 -1.74 -7.02
C LEU A 175 18.84 -2.79 -6.83
N PRO A 176 18.86 -3.90 -7.58
CA PRO A 176 17.80 -4.92 -7.46
C PRO A 176 17.67 -5.49 -6.06
N GLU A 177 18.79 -5.62 -5.33
CA GLU A 177 18.85 -6.09 -3.96
C GLU A 177 18.24 -5.12 -2.93
N ALA A 178 18.13 -3.85 -3.28
CA ALA A 178 17.50 -2.83 -2.45
C ALA A 178 15.99 -2.69 -2.70
N LEU A 179 15.43 -3.39 -3.71
CA LEU A 179 14.01 -3.43 -3.95
C LEU A 179 13.31 -4.26 -2.88
N GLU A 180 12.28 -3.69 -2.30
CA GLU A 180 11.57 -4.27 -1.18
C GLU A 180 10.81 -5.56 -1.58
N ARG A 181 10.98 -6.59 -0.77
CA ARG A 181 10.31 -7.89 -0.89
C ARG A 181 9.79 -8.32 0.45
N TRP A 182 8.53 -8.74 0.49
CA TRP A 182 7.91 -9.25 1.71
C TRP A 182 7.61 -10.73 1.56
N SER A 183 8.03 -11.54 2.52
CA SER A 183 7.69 -12.96 2.58
C SER A 183 6.18 -13.16 2.51
N VAL A 184 5.73 -14.05 1.61
CA VAL A 184 4.31 -14.42 1.50
C VAL A 184 3.79 -14.97 2.83
N ASN A 185 4.61 -15.74 3.57
CA ASN A 185 4.23 -16.26 4.88
C ASN A 185 3.96 -15.13 5.89
N MET A 186 4.82 -14.12 5.95
CA MET A 186 4.60 -12.96 6.82
C MET A 186 3.35 -12.17 6.40
N PHE A 187 3.22 -11.95 5.10
CA PHE A 187 2.09 -11.22 4.53
C PHE A 187 0.76 -11.93 4.80
N SER A 188 0.69 -13.25 4.60
CA SER A 188 -0.52 -14.05 4.84
C SER A 188 -0.95 -14.07 6.30
N ARG A 189 0.00 -14.02 7.23
CA ARG A 189 -0.28 -13.98 8.66
C ARG A 189 -0.78 -12.60 9.11
N LEU A 190 -0.22 -11.52 8.59
CA LEU A 190 -0.54 -10.16 9.01
C LEU A 190 -1.71 -9.56 8.23
N LEU A 191 -1.74 -9.76 6.93
CA LEU A 191 -2.61 -9.06 5.98
C LEU A 191 -3.22 -10.06 4.97
N PRO A 192 -3.94 -11.11 5.44
CA PRO A 192 -4.42 -12.18 4.57
C PRO A 192 -5.30 -11.67 3.44
N ARG A 193 -6.24 -10.78 3.73
CA ARG A 193 -7.12 -10.22 2.70
C ARG A 193 -6.40 -9.39 1.65
N VAL A 194 -5.43 -8.60 2.08
CA VAL A 194 -4.60 -7.80 1.18
C VAL A 194 -3.77 -8.71 0.26
N LEU A 195 -3.24 -9.81 0.79
CA LEU A 195 -2.50 -10.80 -0.02
C LEU A 195 -3.39 -11.48 -1.06
N GLU A 196 -4.61 -11.85 -0.72
CA GLU A 196 -5.59 -12.40 -1.69
C GLU A 196 -5.81 -11.45 -2.87
N ILE A 197 -5.96 -10.16 -2.57
CA ILE A 197 -6.11 -9.13 -3.61
C ILE A 197 -4.84 -9.02 -4.47
N ILE A 198 -3.65 -9.07 -3.86
CA ILE A 198 -2.38 -9.06 -4.60
C ILE A 198 -2.28 -10.27 -5.54
N TYR A 199 -2.69 -11.45 -5.10
CA TYR A 199 -2.71 -12.64 -5.96
C TYR A 199 -3.64 -12.47 -7.16
N GLU A 200 -4.83 -11.91 -6.95
CA GLU A 200 -5.78 -11.65 -8.05
C GLU A 200 -5.25 -10.58 -9.01
N ILE A 201 -4.64 -9.50 -8.49
CA ILE A 201 -3.95 -8.49 -9.32
C ILE A 201 -2.88 -9.18 -10.18
N ASN A 202 -2.05 -10.04 -9.56
CA ASN A 202 -0.98 -10.74 -10.26
C ASN A 202 -1.52 -11.69 -11.33
N ALA A 203 -2.58 -12.45 -11.05
CA ALA A 203 -3.17 -13.38 -12.01
C ALA A 203 -3.71 -12.64 -13.26
N ARG A 204 -4.43 -11.54 -13.06
CA ARG A 204 -4.95 -10.71 -14.17
C ARG A 204 -3.83 -10.05 -14.95
N PHE A 205 -2.84 -9.50 -14.27
CA PHE A 205 -1.66 -8.91 -14.88
C PHE A 205 -0.87 -9.93 -15.73
N LEU A 206 -0.60 -11.11 -15.20
CA LEU A 206 0.10 -12.16 -15.94
C LEU A 206 -0.69 -12.67 -17.15
N SER A 207 -2.03 -12.65 -17.09
CA SER A 207 -2.87 -12.94 -18.25
C SER A 207 -2.68 -11.88 -19.36
N GLU A 208 -2.58 -10.60 -19.01
CA GLU A 208 -2.27 -9.53 -19.97
C GLU A 208 -0.88 -9.73 -20.60
N VAL A 209 0.15 -10.02 -19.77
CA VAL A 209 1.50 -10.32 -20.24
C VAL A 209 1.52 -11.53 -21.20
N ALA A 210 0.82 -12.62 -20.86
CA ALA A 210 0.72 -13.82 -21.68
C ALA A 210 0.04 -13.56 -23.03
N ASN A 211 -0.96 -12.69 -23.07
CA ASN A 211 -1.63 -12.28 -24.30
C ASN A 211 -0.73 -11.42 -25.18
N HIS A 212 0.10 -10.56 -24.57
CA HIS A 212 1.02 -9.70 -25.32
C HIS A 212 2.24 -10.47 -25.87
N TRP A 213 2.77 -11.46 -25.10
CA TRP A 213 3.90 -12.32 -25.50
C TRP A 213 3.54 -13.81 -25.29
N PRO A 214 2.78 -14.40 -26.23
CA PRO A 214 2.37 -15.79 -26.12
C PRO A 214 3.57 -16.74 -26.03
N GLY A 215 3.57 -17.59 -25.01
CA GLY A 215 4.59 -18.63 -24.81
C GLY A 215 5.88 -18.16 -24.09
N ASP A 216 6.07 -16.88 -23.81
CA ASP A 216 7.25 -16.38 -23.10
C ASP A 216 7.12 -16.60 -21.56
N LYS A 217 7.33 -17.86 -21.14
CA LYS A 217 7.30 -18.23 -19.72
C LYS A 217 8.36 -17.52 -18.87
N ALA A 218 9.52 -17.22 -19.46
CA ALA A 218 10.60 -16.55 -18.75
C ALA A 218 10.22 -15.11 -18.41
N ARG A 219 9.56 -14.41 -19.32
CA ARG A 219 9.03 -13.07 -19.08
C ARG A 219 7.92 -13.05 -18.03
N LEU A 220 7.00 -14.00 -18.08
CA LEU A 220 5.98 -14.16 -17.02
C LEU A 220 6.62 -14.29 -15.65
N ALA A 221 7.65 -15.13 -15.49
CA ALA A 221 8.36 -15.30 -14.23
C ALA A 221 9.08 -14.00 -13.78
N ARG A 222 9.72 -13.26 -14.71
CA ARG A 222 10.38 -12.00 -14.39
C ARG A 222 9.42 -10.90 -14.00
N MET A 223 8.26 -10.80 -14.64
CA MET A 223 7.29 -9.74 -14.41
C MET A 223 6.33 -10.03 -13.25
N SER A 224 6.17 -11.28 -12.85
CA SER A 224 5.27 -11.67 -11.74
C SER A 224 5.50 -10.82 -10.49
N ILE A 225 4.41 -10.37 -9.87
CA ILE A 225 4.44 -9.69 -8.57
C ILE A 225 4.86 -10.66 -7.47
N ILE A 226 4.49 -11.94 -7.62
CA ILE A 226 4.93 -13.00 -6.72
C ILE A 226 6.20 -13.64 -7.25
N GLU A 227 7.27 -13.57 -6.48
CA GLU A 227 8.52 -14.27 -6.75
C GLU A 227 8.42 -15.70 -6.23
N GLU A 228 8.57 -16.65 -7.15
CA GLU A 228 8.59 -18.07 -6.82
C GLU A 228 10.01 -18.48 -6.38
N GLY A 229 10.10 -19.51 -5.51
CA GLY A 229 11.36 -20.04 -5.02
C GLY A 229 11.21 -20.81 -3.72
N HIS A 230 12.30 -21.02 -2.99
CA HIS A 230 12.30 -21.64 -1.66
C HIS A 230 11.41 -20.88 -0.67
N GLN A 231 11.39 -19.59 -0.77
CA GLN A 231 10.52 -18.70 -0.01
C GLN A 231 9.86 -17.74 -1.00
N GLN A 232 8.54 -17.89 -1.17
CA GLN A 232 7.78 -16.97 -2.00
C GLN A 232 7.77 -15.57 -1.38
N SER A 233 7.88 -14.56 -2.21
CA SER A 233 7.83 -13.16 -1.79
C SER A 233 7.01 -12.29 -2.70
N VAL A 234 6.44 -11.22 -2.14
CA VAL A 234 5.77 -10.14 -2.88
C VAL A 234 6.82 -9.11 -3.28
N ARG A 235 7.00 -8.90 -4.59
CA ARG A 235 7.87 -7.86 -5.17
C ARG A 235 7.12 -6.54 -5.17
N MET A 236 7.40 -5.68 -4.20
CA MET A 236 6.65 -4.45 -4.01
C MET A 236 6.78 -3.46 -5.18
N ALA A 237 7.96 -3.34 -5.79
CA ALA A 237 8.14 -2.49 -6.97
C ALA A 237 7.27 -2.95 -8.17
N HIS A 238 7.10 -4.25 -8.36
CA HIS A 238 6.23 -4.77 -9.42
C HIS A 238 4.76 -4.43 -9.13
N LEU A 239 4.30 -4.60 -7.89
CA LEU A 239 2.95 -4.18 -7.49
C LEU A 239 2.73 -2.68 -7.70
N ALA A 240 3.73 -1.85 -7.35
CA ALA A 240 3.67 -0.40 -7.54
C ALA A 240 3.53 -0.01 -9.01
N ILE A 241 4.31 -0.64 -9.92
CA ILE A 241 4.24 -0.38 -11.36
C ILE A 241 2.90 -0.81 -11.94
N VAL A 242 2.43 -2.01 -11.59
CA VAL A 242 1.16 -2.55 -12.09
C VAL A 242 -0.01 -1.68 -11.65
N GLY A 243 -0.01 -1.25 -10.38
CA GLY A 243 -1.09 -0.45 -9.78
C GLY A 243 -1.06 1.04 -10.09
N SER A 244 -0.01 1.57 -10.73
CA SER A 244 0.15 3.01 -10.95
C SER A 244 -0.07 3.41 -12.41
N TYR A 245 -0.62 4.62 -12.63
CA TYR A 245 -0.71 5.21 -13.98
C TYR A 245 0.59 5.87 -14.42
N SER A 246 1.46 6.22 -13.47
CA SER A 246 2.72 6.91 -13.74
C SER A 246 3.84 6.33 -12.88
N VAL A 247 4.99 6.11 -13.50
CA VAL A 247 6.21 5.61 -12.85
C VAL A 247 7.36 6.53 -13.23
N ASN A 248 7.99 7.16 -12.25
CA ASN A 248 9.12 8.03 -12.54
C ASN A 248 10.39 7.64 -11.79
N GLY A 249 11.50 7.90 -12.44
CA GLY A 249 12.80 8.04 -11.79
C GLY A 249 13.04 9.49 -11.36
N VAL A 250 14.13 9.75 -10.64
CA VAL A 250 14.42 11.03 -9.97
C VAL A 250 15.55 11.85 -10.62
N ALA A 251 16.06 11.39 -11.75
CA ALA A 251 16.99 12.08 -12.63
C ALA A 251 16.90 11.48 -14.03
N ALA A 252 17.31 12.21 -15.08
CA ALA A 252 17.24 11.74 -16.47
C ALA A 252 17.94 10.39 -16.66
N LEU A 253 19.20 10.30 -16.24
CA LEU A 253 19.97 9.04 -16.32
C LEU A 253 19.33 7.92 -15.50
N HIS A 254 18.84 8.21 -14.30
CA HIS A 254 18.16 7.22 -13.46
C HIS A 254 16.91 6.66 -14.17
N SER A 255 16.09 7.54 -14.74
CA SER A 255 14.86 7.15 -15.46
C SER A 255 15.16 6.32 -16.70
N GLU A 256 16.22 6.68 -17.44
CA GLU A 256 16.68 5.91 -18.60
C GLU A 256 17.15 4.50 -18.21
N LEU A 257 17.90 4.37 -17.10
CA LEU A 257 18.37 3.08 -16.59
C LEU A 257 17.24 2.20 -16.08
N LEU A 258 16.18 2.79 -15.51
CA LEU A 258 14.95 2.05 -15.17
C LEU A 258 14.30 1.44 -16.40
N GLN A 259 14.15 2.24 -17.47
CA GLN A 259 13.50 1.82 -18.72
C GLN A 259 14.31 0.78 -19.49
N LYS A 260 15.64 0.95 -19.58
CA LYS A 260 16.52 0.07 -20.35
C LYS A 260 17.01 -1.15 -19.58
N GLY A 261 16.95 -1.10 -18.26
CA GLY A 261 17.47 -2.13 -17.35
C GLY A 261 16.40 -2.71 -16.42
N LEU A 262 16.32 -2.17 -15.20
CA LEU A 262 15.60 -2.77 -14.07
C LEU A 262 14.13 -3.10 -14.37
N PHE A 263 13.41 -2.23 -15.07
CA PHE A 263 11.99 -2.38 -15.40
C PHE A 263 11.72 -2.46 -16.91
N ASN A 264 12.70 -2.94 -17.69
CA ASN A 264 12.59 -2.97 -19.15
C ASN A 264 11.37 -3.76 -19.64
N ASP A 265 11.07 -4.92 -19.07
CA ASP A 265 9.89 -5.71 -19.45
C ASP A 265 8.58 -4.91 -19.25
N PHE A 266 8.46 -4.15 -18.15
CA PHE A 266 7.31 -3.26 -17.90
C PHE A 266 7.27 -2.05 -18.83
N TYR A 267 8.44 -1.47 -19.14
CA TYR A 267 8.55 -0.38 -20.11
C TYR A 267 8.13 -0.81 -21.50
N GLN A 268 8.47 -2.02 -21.93
CA GLN A 268 8.01 -2.58 -23.20
C GLN A 268 6.49 -2.78 -23.23
N LEU A 269 5.86 -3.12 -22.12
CA LEU A 269 4.41 -3.30 -22.03
C LEU A 269 3.65 -1.96 -21.98
N TRP A 270 4.15 -1.00 -21.20
CA TRP A 270 3.51 0.28 -20.93
C TRP A 270 4.51 1.45 -20.98
N PRO A 271 5.07 1.78 -22.16
CA PRO A 271 6.07 2.85 -22.26
C PRO A 271 5.55 4.21 -21.81
N GLU A 272 4.25 4.46 -21.95
CA GLU A 272 3.59 5.71 -21.59
C GLU A 272 3.53 5.97 -20.06
N LYS A 273 3.66 4.93 -19.23
CA LYS A 273 3.72 5.08 -17.78
C LYS A 273 5.03 5.70 -17.30
N PHE A 274 6.13 5.49 -18.04
CA PHE A 274 7.48 5.81 -17.59
C PHE A 274 7.88 7.23 -17.96
N ASN A 275 8.33 7.99 -16.97
CA ASN A 275 8.77 9.37 -17.17
C ASN A 275 9.89 9.75 -16.19
N ASN A 276 10.44 10.96 -16.35
CA ASN A 276 11.44 11.52 -15.47
C ASN A 276 10.90 12.71 -14.70
N LYS A 277 11.19 12.76 -13.39
CA LYS A 277 11.00 13.92 -12.54
C LYS A 277 12.29 14.15 -11.76
N THR A 278 13.16 15.00 -12.30
CA THR A 278 14.42 15.34 -11.64
C THR A 278 14.17 16.00 -10.30
N ASN A 279 14.84 15.51 -9.26
CA ASN A 279 14.76 16.10 -7.93
C ASN A 279 15.14 17.59 -7.94
N GLY A 280 14.40 18.37 -7.18
CA GLY A 280 14.73 19.75 -6.91
C GLY A 280 15.83 19.90 -5.84
N VAL A 281 16.25 21.14 -5.60
CA VAL A 281 17.21 21.51 -4.55
C VAL A 281 16.53 22.49 -3.60
N THR A 282 16.60 22.20 -2.30
CA THR A 282 16.11 23.10 -1.26
C THR A 282 17.19 24.14 -0.96
N GLN A 283 17.08 25.33 -1.54
CA GLN A 283 18.10 26.39 -1.41
C GLN A 283 18.38 26.75 0.06
N ARG A 284 17.38 26.73 0.94
CA ARG A 284 17.53 27.06 2.37
C ARG A 284 18.36 26.08 3.16
N ARG A 285 18.63 24.89 2.64
CA ARG A 285 19.52 23.89 3.26
C ARG A 285 20.90 23.87 2.65
N TRP A 286 21.04 24.38 1.41
CA TRP A 286 22.26 24.25 0.63
C TRP A 286 22.98 25.58 0.38
N MET A 287 22.37 26.70 0.75
CA MET A 287 22.96 28.06 0.66
C MET A 287 22.80 28.82 1.97
#